data_63422346371e772dcaa615b6535f3e9f
#
_entry.id   63422346371e772dcaa615b6535f3e9f
#
_cell.length_a   1.000
_cell.length_b   1.000
_cell.length_c   1.000
_cell.angle_alpha   90.00
_cell.angle_beta   90.00
_cell.angle_gamma   90.00
#
_symmetry.space_group_name_H-M   'P 1'
#
loop_
_entity.id
_entity.type
_entity.pdbx_description
1 polymer ?
#
loop_
_entity_poly.entity_id
_entity_poly.type
_entity_poly.pdbx_seq_one_letter_code
_entity_poly.pdbx_strand_id
1 'polypeptide(L)'
;QNNLSTQNSVPAVSRQDLFQTESEPGQWVEILTTPKPFKSSIFWITQFGCTIAAASIMIFRIRRRNPKLELRKQKEKLLDGKIREALKHKDTSGFHQALRRKIRLRVGIACDQTNTSALSSSEIINLLRQKQFPENIVTDILNLLQVCDDLEYAQNPNNVTTLELIFTNASTTLKNIK
;
A
#
# COMPACT_ATOMS: atom_id res chain seq x y z
N GLN A 1 75.54 48.92 3.29
CA GLN A 1 75.96 48.71 4.66
C GLN A 1 74.77 48.15 5.43
N ASN A 2 75.06 47.06 6.05
CA ASN A 2 74.18 46.30 7.00
C ASN A 2 73.02 45.53 6.44
N ASN A 3 73.36 44.30 6.01
CA ASN A 3 72.52 43.18 5.81
C ASN A 3 72.02 42.67 7.17
N LEU A 4 70.71 42.60 7.35
CA LEU A 4 70.09 41.78 8.40
C LEU A 4 69.21 40.69 7.70
N SER A 5 69.85 39.60 7.46
CA SER A 5 69.14 38.35 7.10
C SER A 5 68.59 37.76 8.35
N THR A 6 67.29 37.88 8.53
CA THR A 6 66.52 37.13 9.59
C THR A 6 66.30 35.76 9.10
N GLN A 7 67.14 34.81 9.48
CA GLN A 7 66.90 33.39 9.33
C GLN A 7 65.79 32.94 10.34
N ASN A 8 64.59 32.75 9.84
CA ASN A 8 63.59 31.98 10.56
C ASN A 8 64.04 30.52 10.57
N SER A 9 64.78 30.17 11.59
CA SER A 9 65.05 28.76 11.92
C SER A 9 63.76 28.11 12.45
N VAL A 10 63.08 27.36 11.55
CA VAL A 10 62.04 26.41 11.98
C VAL A 10 62.74 25.43 12.93
N PRO A 11 62.26 25.23 14.16
CA PRO A 11 62.85 24.26 15.06
C PRO A 11 62.70 22.87 14.41
N ALA A 12 63.84 22.24 14.14
CA ALA A 12 63.88 20.85 13.70
C ALA A 12 63.29 19.97 14.79
N VAL A 13 62.05 19.57 14.63
CA VAL A 13 61.42 18.57 15.48
C VAL A 13 62.28 17.31 15.37
N SER A 14 62.96 16.98 16.47
CA SER A 14 63.79 15.80 16.54
C SER A 14 62.92 14.58 16.29
N ARG A 15 63.33 13.72 15.33
CA ARG A 15 62.64 12.45 15.09
C ARG A 15 62.54 11.54 16.31
N GLN A 16 63.33 11.81 17.32
CA GLN A 16 63.31 11.07 18.62
C GLN A 16 62.06 11.39 19.45
N ASP A 17 61.44 12.57 19.28
CA ASP A 17 60.24 12.93 20.03
C ASP A 17 58.97 12.27 19.46
N LEU A 18 59.07 11.76 18.23
CA LEU A 18 57.96 11.03 17.61
C LEU A 18 57.83 9.57 18.08
N PHE A 19 58.81 9.05 18.80
CA PHE A 19 58.89 7.68 19.28
C PHE A 19 59.16 7.57 20.78
N GLN A 20 58.86 8.60 21.56
CA GLN A 20 58.73 8.43 23.00
C GLN A 20 57.47 7.55 23.23
N THR A 21 57.69 6.25 23.18
CA THR A 21 56.80 5.30 23.78
C THR A 21 56.80 5.61 25.28
N GLU A 22 55.69 6.12 25.80
CA GLU A 22 55.52 6.29 27.20
C GLU A 22 55.84 4.94 27.88
N SER A 23 56.79 4.97 28.81
CA SER A 23 57.36 3.79 29.46
C SER A 23 56.39 3.12 30.48
N GLU A 24 55.16 3.58 30.54
CA GLU A 24 54.14 2.97 31.44
C GLU A 24 53.01 2.34 30.62
N PRO A 25 53.06 1.02 30.39
CA PRO A 25 52.04 0.30 29.65
C PRO A 25 50.67 0.27 30.34
N GLY A 26 50.58 0.79 31.57
CA GLY A 26 49.31 0.82 32.33
C GLY A 26 48.33 1.95 31.95
N GLN A 27 48.82 3.06 31.34
CA GLN A 27 47.95 4.18 30.99
C GLN A 27 47.15 3.96 29.71
N TRP A 28 47.58 3.09 28.84
CA TRP A 28 46.88 2.75 27.59
C TRP A 28 45.55 2.03 27.80
N VAL A 29 45.36 1.41 28.97
CA VAL A 29 44.14 0.64 29.25
C VAL A 29 42.96 1.55 29.64
N GLU A 30 43.22 2.72 30.20
CA GLU A 30 42.16 3.66 30.61
C GLU A 30 41.58 4.47 29.45
N ILE A 31 42.35 4.76 28.42
CA ILE A 31 41.88 5.53 27.27
C ILE A 31 41.00 4.68 26.34
N LEU A 32 41.16 3.36 26.34
CA LEU A 32 40.42 2.42 25.51
C LEU A 32 39.13 1.88 26.16
N THR A 33 38.82 2.30 27.41
CA THR A 33 37.51 2.02 27.99
C THR A 33 36.46 3.04 27.54
N THR A 34 36.34 3.23 26.22
CA THR A 34 35.13 3.83 25.68
C THR A 34 33.95 3.00 26.17
N PRO A 35 32.97 3.60 26.87
CA PRO A 35 31.82 2.85 27.36
C PRO A 35 31.19 2.14 26.14
N LYS A 36 31.19 0.81 26.20
CA LYS A 36 30.64 0.02 25.10
C LYS A 36 29.17 0.46 24.92
N PRO A 37 28.83 1.22 23.88
CA PRO A 37 27.51 1.85 23.75
C PRO A 37 26.38 0.83 23.81
N PHE A 38 26.69 -0.43 23.42
CA PHE A 38 25.76 -1.55 23.45
C PHE A 38 25.31 -2.04 24.83
N LYS A 39 26.00 -1.65 25.90
CA LYS A 39 25.59 -1.98 27.28
C LYS A 39 24.66 -0.94 27.91
N SER A 40 24.50 0.21 27.29
CA SER A 40 23.64 1.27 27.80
C SER A 40 22.17 1.02 27.37
N SER A 41 21.28 0.94 28.37
CA SER A 41 19.83 0.87 28.14
C SER A 41 19.32 2.06 27.30
N ILE A 42 19.95 3.22 27.47
CA ILE A 42 19.62 4.44 26.71
C ILE A 42 19.87 4.24 25.22
N PHE A 43 20.95 3.56 24.83
CA PHE A 43 21.23 3.24 23.43
C PHE A 43 20.11 2.42 22.78
N TRP A 44 19.63 1.40 23.48
CA TRP A 44 18.55 0.55 22.97
C TRP A 44 17.21 1.28 22.87
N ILE A 45 16.90 2.12 23.87
CA ILE A 45 15.66 2.94 23.85
C ILE A 45 15.68 3.91 22.68
N THR A 46 16.80 4.60 22.42
CA THR A 46 16.92 5.52 21.27
C THR A 46 16.82 4.78 19.94
N GLN A 47 17.47 3.62 19.83
CA GLN A 47 17.44 2.80 18.60
C GLN A 47 16.03 2.30 18.30
N PHE A 48 15.32 1.76 19.31
CA PHE A 48 13.92 1.32 19.13
C PHE A 48 12.99 2.51 18.84
N GLY A 49 13.19 3.65 19.49
CA GLY A 49 12.44 4.86 19.22
C GLY A 49 12.58 5.34 17.77
N CYS A 50 13.81 5.38 17.25
CA CYS A 50 14.09 5.74 15.87
C CYS A 50 13.48 4.76 14.86
N THR A 51 13.54 3.46 15.13
CA THR A 51 12.97 2.44 14.22
C THR A 51 11.45 2.52 14.19
N ILE A 52 10.78 2.72 15.33
CA ILE A 52 9.32 2.90 15.40
C ILE A 52 8.91 4.18 14.68
N ALA A 53 9.63 5.28 14.87
CA ALA A 53 9.36 6.54 14.18
C ALA A 53 9.52 6.40 12.65
N ALA A 54 10.59 5.76 12.18
CA ALA A 54 10.82 5.51 10.76
C ALA A 54 9.73 4.61 10.15
N ALA A 55 9.34 3.53 10.85
CA ALA A 55 8.26 2.66 10.42
C ALA A 55 6.92 3.40 10.34
N SER A 56 6.61 4.25 11.32
CA SER A 56 5.40 5.07 11.35
C SER A 56 5.34 6.05 10.18
N ILE A 57 6.45 6.73 9.87
CA ILE A 57 6.57 7.64 8.72
C ILE A 57 6.40 6.86 7.41
N MET A 58 6.98 5.68 7.30
CA MET A 58 6.87 4.83 6.11
C MET A 58 5.42 4.38 5.89
N ILE A 59 4.74 3.91 6.92
CA ILE A 59 3.31 3.52 6.86
C ILE A 59 2.44 4.72 6.48
N PHE A 60 2.71 5.90 7.06
CA PHE A 60 1.98 7.11 6.75
C PHE A 60 2.19 7.57 5.30
N ARG A 61 3.43 7.46 4.78
CA ARG A 61 3.73 7.76 3.36
C ARG A 61 3.05 6.78 2.41
N ILE A 62 3.03 5.48 2.75
CA ILE A 62 2.35 4.46 1.93
C ILE A 62 0.84 4.73 1.91
N ARG A 63 0.25 5.06 3.06
CA ARG A 63 -1.18 5.42 3.14
C ARG A 63 -1.50 6.70 2.36
N ARG A 64 -0.65 7.73 2.41
CA ARG A 64 -0.83 8.95 1.62
C ARG A 64 -0.65 8.76 0.12
N ARG A 65 0.13 7.75 -0.30
CA ARG A 65 0.41 7.52 -1.73
C ARG A 65 -0.79 7.01 -2.54
N ASN A 66 -1.84 6.49 -1.89
CA ASN A 66 -2.98 5.91 -2.61
C ASN A 66 -4.35 6.47 -2.17
N PRO A 67 -4.57 7.81 -2.22
CA PRO A 67 -5.89 8.39 -1.90
C PRO A 67 -6.96 7.89 -2.89
N LYS A 68 -6.57 7.56 -4.12
CA LYS A 68 -7.45 6.98 -5.13
C LYS A 68 -7.97 5.59 -4.72
N LEU A 69 -7.14 4.78 -4.06
CA LEU A 69 -7.54 3.44 -3.60
C LEU A 69 -8.54 3.52 -2.45
N GLU A 70 -8.34 4.45 -1.51
CA GLU A 70 -9.27 4.65 -0.40
C GLU A 70 -10.62 5.17 -0.89
N LEU A 71 -10.62 6.10 -1.82
CA LEU A 71 -11.83 6.61 -2.46
C LEU A 71 -12.61 5.50 -3.19
N ARG A 72 -11.90 4.57 -3.84
CA ARG A 72 -12.49 3.41 -4.49
C ARG A 72 -13.10 2.44 -3.49
N LYS A 73 -12.42 2.16 -2.36
CA LYS A 73 -12.96 1.33 -1.26
C LYS A 73 -14.20 1.97 -0.61
N GLN A 74 -14.23 3.28 -0.45
CA GLN A 74 -15.40 3.99 0.06
C GLN A 74 -16.58 3.87 -0.91
N LYS A 75 -16.35 4.04 -2.22
CA LYS A 75 -17.37 3.82 -3.25
C LYS A 75 -17.92 2.39 -3.24
N GLU A 76 -17.05 1.39 -3.06
CA GLU A 76 -17.45 -0.01 -2.96
C GLU A 76 -18.37 -0.25 -1.75
N LYS A 77 -18.00 0.26 -0.56
CA LYS A 77 -18.83 0.18 0.64
C LYS A 77 -20.18 0.87 0.48
N LEU A 78 -20.21 2.02 -0.20
CA LEU A 78 -21.44 2.75 -0.47
C LEU A 78 -22.36 1.97 -1.41
N LEU A 79 -21.80 1.30 -2.43
CA LEU A 79 -22.56 0.42 -3.32
C LEU A 79 -23.10 -0.81 -2.57
N ASP A 80 -22.34 -1.40 -1.65
CA ASP A 80 -22.83 -2.49 -0.79
C ASP A 80 -24.01 -2.04 0.08
N GLY A 81 -23.95 -0.82 0.61
CA GLY A 81 -25.09 -0.23 1.34
C GLY A 81 -26.34 -0.11 0.46
N LYS A 82 -26.18 0.43 -0.75
CA LYS A 82 -27.30 0.57 -1.72
C LYS A 82 -27.91 -0.78 -2.13
N ILE A 83 -27.07 -1.80 -2.36
CA ILE A 83 -27.53 -3.14 -2.70
C ILE A 83 -28.36 -3.72 -1.54
N ARG A 84 -27.90 -3.60 -0.29
CA ARG A 84 -28.63 -4.07 0.88
C ARG A 84 -29.94 -3.32 1.11
N GLU A 85 -29.94 -2.02 0.84
CA GLU A 85 -31.15 -1.19 0.92
C GLU A 85 -32.18 -1.60 -0.14
N ALA A 86 -31.75 -1.79 -1.39
CA ALA A 86 -32.58 -2.28 -2.48
C ALA A 86 -33.16 -3.66 -2.18
N LEU A 87 -32.37 -4.58 -1.56
CA LEU A 87 -32.87 -5.88 -1.11
C LEU A 87 -33.96 -5.75 -0.05
N LYS A 88 -33.82 -4.85 0.94
CA LYS A 88 -34.83 -4.61 1.99
C LYS A 88 -36.12 -4.08 1.42
N HIS A 89 -36.05 -3.18 0.44
CA HIS A 89 -37.21 -2.56 -0.19
C HIS A 89 -37.77 -3.36 -1.37
N LYS A 90 -37.17 -4.50 -1.68
CA LYS A 90 -37.53 -5.32 -2.87
C LYS A 90 -37.45 -4.53 -4.18
N ASP A 91 -36.53 -3.52 -4.21
CA ASP A 91 -36.29 -2.69 -5.39
C ASP A 91 -35.31 -3.40 -6.31
N THR A 92 -35.86 -4.12 -7.29
CA THR A 92 -35.08 -4.85 -8.28
C THR A 92 -34.29 -3.93 -9.18
N SER A 93 -34.89 -2.78 -9.55
CA SER A 93 -34.25 -1.80 -10.42
C SER A 93 -33.02 -1.20 -9.73
N GLY A 94 -33.14 -0.78 -8.47
CA GLY A 94 -32.03 -0.31 -7.66
C GLY A 94 -30.96 -1.37 -7.43
N PHE A 95 -31.38 -2.62 -7.22
CA PHE A 95 -30.48 -3.75 -6.99
C PHE A 95 -29.57 -4.00 -8.18
N HIS A 96 -30.14 -4.26 -9.38
CA HIS A 96 -29.33 -4.60 -10.55
C HIS A 96 -28.42 -3.45 -10.99
N GLN A 97 -28.88 -2.18 -10.90
CA GLN A 97 -28.04 -1.03 -11.19
C GLN A 97 -26.86 -0.91 -10.21
N ALA A 98 -27.10 -1.09 -8.92
CA ALA A 98 -26.04 -1.02 -7.92
C ALA A 98 -25.04 -2.17 -8.07
N LEU A 99 -25.54 -3.39 -8.37
CA LEU A 99 -24.70 -4.57 -8.61
C LEU A 99 -23.84 -4.39 -9.86
N ARG A 100 -24.40 -3.95 -10.98
CA ARG A 100 -23.68 -3.65 -12.22
C ARG A 100 -22.57 -2.61 -12.01
N ARG A 101 -22.86 -1.53 -11.25
CA ARG A 101 -21.88 -0.52 -10.88
C ARG A 101 -20.77 -1.09 -10.01
N LYS A 102 -21.08 -2.01 -9.09
CA LYS A 102 -20.10 -2.68 -8.24
C LYS A 102 -19.18 -3.58 -9.06
N ILE A 103 -19.71 -4.37 -10.01
CA ILE A 103 -18.91 -5.21 -10.92
C ILE A 103 -17.95 -4.33 -11.72
N ARG A 104 -18.43 -3.27 -12.37
CA ARG A 104 -17.61 -2.33 -13.15
C ARG A 104 -16.50 -1.72 -12.29
N LEU A 105 -16.83 -1.27 -11.10
CA LEU A 105 -15.86 -0.69 -10.17
C LEU A 105 -14.78 -1.71 -9.79
N ARG A 106 -15.17 -2.94 -9.46
CA ARG A 106 -14.22 -3.97 -9.02
C ARG A 106 -13.29 -4.40 -10.14
N VAL A 107 -13.83 -4.67 -11.33
CA VAL A 107 -13.02 -5.00 -12.52
C VAL A 107 -12.12 -3.83 -12.89
N GLY A 108 -12.62 -2.60 -12.87
CA GLY A 108 -11.80 -1.43 -13.14
C GLY A 108 -10.66 -1.24 -12.14
N ILE A 109 -10.86 -1.58 -10.86
CA ILE A 109 -9.78 -1.58 -9.86
C ILE A 109 -8.73 -2.64 -10.21
N ALA A 110 -9.15 -3.86 -10.52
CA ALA A 110 -8.26 -4.96 -10.84
C ALA A 110 -7.49 -4.74 -12.15
N CYS A 111 -8.07 -4.01 -13.09
CA CYS A 111 -7.45 -3.67 -14.38
C CYS A 111 -6.77 -2.30 -14.42
N ASP A 112 -6.65 -1.58 -13.28
CA ASP A 112 -6.06 -0.23 -13.17
C ASP A 112 -6.72 0.82 -14.05
N GLN A 113 -8.01 0.65 -14.36
CA GLN A 113 -8.77 1.61 -15.16
C GLN A 113 -9.23 2.81 -14.31
N THR A 114 -9.05 4.02 -14.83
CA THR A 114 -9.46 5.25 -14.16
C THR A 114 -10.96 5.54 -14.32
N ASN A 115 -11.51 5.23 -15.48
CA ASN A 115 -12.92 5.48 -15.81
C ASN A 115 -13.71 4.16 -15.84
N THR A 116 -14.22 3.75 -14.68
CA THR A 116 -14.94 2.48 -14.54
C THR A 116 -16.44 2.58 -14.83
N SER A 117 -17.00 3.80 -14.83
CA SER A 117 -18.45 4.01 -14.94
C SER A 117 -18.98 3.83 -16.35
N ALA A 118 -18.15 4.06 -17.37
CA ALA A 118 -18.53 4.01 -18.77
C ALA A 118 -18.25 2.66 -19.45
N LEU A 119 -17.70 1.67 -18.73
CA LEU A 119 -17.36 0.37 -19.32
C LEU A 119 -18.61 -0.41 -19.70
N SER A 120 -18.67 -0.83 -20.97
CA SER A 120 -19.66 -1.78 -21.45
C SER A 120 -19.33 -3.21 -21.01
N SER A 121 -20.31 -4.12 -21.08
CA SER A 121 -20.10 -5.54 -20.71
C SER A 121 -19.02 -6.19 -21.57
N SER A 122 -18.95 -5.88 -22.87
CA SER A 122 -17.92 -6.38 -23.79
C SER A 122 -16.52 -5.85 -23.46
N GLU A 123 -16.41 -4.57 -23.11
CA GLU A 123 -15.11 -3.98 -22.69
C GLU A 123 -14.60 -4.59 -21.40
N ILE A 124 -15.49 -4.87 -20.44
CA ILE A 124 -15.12 -5.55 -19.19
C ILE A 124 -14.49 -6.91 -19.48
N ILE A 125 -15.13 -7.72 -20.33
CA ILE A 125 -14.63 -9.05 -20.71
C ILE A 125 -13.29 -8.95 -21.45
N ASN A 126 -13.16 -8.01 -22.39
CA ASN A 126 -11.92 -7.79 -23.11
C ASN A 126 -10.78 -7.35 -22.18
N LEU A 127 -11.05 -6.48 -21.23
CA LEU A 127 -10.07 -6.05 -20.22
C LEU A 127 -9.61 -7.20 -19.34
N LEU A 128 -10.52 -8.05 -18.87
CA LEU A 128 -10.17 -9.23 -18.06
C LEU A 128 -9.29 -10.20 -18.85
N ARG A 129 -9.61 -10.47 -20.13
CA ARG A 129 -8.78 -11.31 -21.00
C ARG A 129 -7.42 -10.69 -21.29
N GLN A 130 -7.37 -9.40 -21.55
CA GLN A 130 -6.11 -8.67 -21.78
C GLN A 130 -5.19 -8.71 -20.55
N LYS A 131 -5.75 -8.70 -19.36
CA LYS A 131 -5.01 -8.85 -18.08
C LYS A 131 -4.76 -10.31 -17.69
N GLN A 132 -5.07 -11.25 -18.57
CA GLN A 132 -4.83 -12.69 -18.39
C GLN A 132 -5.50 -13.27 -17.14
N PHE A 133 -6.71 -12.79 -16.79
CA PHE A 133 -7.49 -13.44 -15.74
C PHE A 133 -7.91 -14.85 -16.18
N PRO A 134 -8.00 -15.80 -15.23
CA PRO A 134 -8.48 -17.16 -15.51
C PRO A 134 -9.85 -17.15 -16.19
N GLU A 135 -10.06 -17.99 -17.23
CA GLU A 135 -11.28 -17.99 -18.03
C GLU A 135 -12.54 -18.31 -17.21
N ASN A 136 -12.42 -19.09 -16.13
CA ASN A 136 -13.51 -19.31 -15.17
C ASN A 136 -14.01 -18.00 -14.55
N ILE A 137 -13.10 -17.10 -14.13
CA ILE A 137 -13.46 -15.79 -13.57
C ILE A 137 -14.12 -14.91 -14.64
N VAL A 138 -13.60 -14.95 -15.87
CA VAL A 138 -14.17 -14.20 -17.01
C VAL A 138 -15.60 -14.67 -17.29
N THR A 139 -15.82 -15.99 -17.31
CA THR A 139 -17.15 -16.60 -17.51
C THR A 139 -18.11 -16.26 -16.38
N ASP A 140 -17.64 -16.31 -15.13
CA ASP A 140 -18.47 -15.96 -13.97
C ASP A 140 -18.93 -14.50 -14.02
N ILE A 141 -18.03 -13.58 -14.41
CA ILE A 141 -18.37 -12.16 -14.56
C ILE A 141 -19.34 -11.94 -15.71
N LEU A 142 -19.15 -12.64 -16.84
CA LEU A 142 -20.09 -12.60 -17.96
C LEU A 142 -21.49 -13.03 -17.52
N ASN A 143 -21.60 -14.17 -16.84
CA ASN A 143 -22.86 -14.68 -16.32
C ASN A 143 -23.53 -13.70 -15.35
N LEU A 144 -22.75 -13.06 -14.46
CA LEU A 144 -23.27 -12.04 -13.55
C LEU A 144 -23.80 -10.80 -14.27
N LEU A 145 -23.11 -10.35 -15.34
CA LEU A 145 -23.57 -9.23 -16.15
C LEU A 145 -24.85 -9.59 -16.92
N GLN A 146 -24.93 -10.80 -17.44
CA GLN A 146 -26.13 -11.31 -18.11
C GLN A 146 -27.32 -11.40 -17.16
N VAL A 147 -27.10 -11.91 -15.96
CA VAL A 147 -28.16 -11.91 -14.92
C VAL A 147 -28.62 -10.49 -14.57
N CYS A 148 -27.71 -9.51 -14.53
CA CYS A 148 -28.11 -8.12 -14.34
C CYS A 148 -28.95 -7.58 -15.51
N ASP A 149 -28.63 -7.98 -16.75
CA ASP A 149 -29.38 -7.60 -17.93
C ASP A 149 -30.77 -8.27 -17.93
N ASP A 150 -30.84 -9.56 -17.61
CA ASP A 150 -32.12 -10.31 -17.50
C ASP A 150 -33.03 -9.71 -16.42
N LEU A 151 -32.48 -9.27 -15.26
CA LEU A 151 -33.23 -8.59 -14.22
C LEU A 151 -33.75 -7.22 -14.63
N GLU A 152 -33.03 -6.50 -15.51
CA GLU A 152 -33.49 -5.22 -16.04
C GLU A 152 -34.73 -5.35 -16.94
N TYR A 153 -34.83 -6.46 -17.69
CA TYR A 153 -35.92 -6.71 -18.63
C TYR A 153 -37.03 -7.64 -18.07
N ALA A 154 -36.80 -8.24 -16.87
CA ALA A 154 -37.77 -9.13 -16.27
C ALA A 154 -39.01 -8.36 -15.79
N GLN A 155 -40.16 -8.66 -16.33
CA GLN A 155 -41.44 -8.03 -15.96
C GLN A 155 -41.94 -8.39 -14.57
N ASN A 156 -41.40 -9.41 -13.89
CA ASN A 156 -41.88 -9.89 -12.60
C ASN A 156 -40.76 -10.48 -11.71
N PRO A 157 -39.96 -9.62 -11.05
CA PRO A 157 -38.81 -10.05 -10.25
C PRO A 157 -39.12 -10.38 -8.76
N ASN A 158 -40.32 -10.87 -8.45
CA ASN A 158 -40.82 -10.95 -7.07
C ASN A 158 -40.17 -12.02 -6.16
N ASN A 159 -39.08 -12.67 -6.56
CA ASN A 159 -38.36 -13.62 -5.72
C ASN A 159 -37.17 -13.00 -4.99
N VAL A 160 -37.41 -12.44 -3.80
CA VAL A 160 -36.36 -11.88 -2.92
C VAL A 160 -35.26 -12.90 -2.64
N THR A 161 -35.62 -14.17 -2.46
CA THR A 161 -34.67 -15.28 -2.25
C THR A 161 -33.69 -15.41 -3.43
N THR A 162 -34.18 -15.17 -4.65
CA THR A 162 -33.33 -15.19 -5.84
C THR A 162 -32.32 -14.02 -5.85
N LEU A 163 -32.73 -12.82 -5.42
CA LEU A 163 -31.84 -11.65 -5.37
C LEU A 163 -30.74 -11.80 -4.32
N GLU A 164 -31.06 -12.39 -3.15
CA GLU A 164 -30.08 -12.68 -2.11
C GLU A 164 -29.06 -13.72 -2.58
N LEU A 165 -29.51 -14.75 -3.29
CA LEU A 165 -28.62 -15.77 -3.89
C LEU A 165 -27.69 -15.14 -4.92
N ILE A 166 -28.23 -14.30 -5.82
CA ILE A 166 -27.45 -13.56 -6.82
C ILE A 166 -26.40 -12.67 -6.13
N PHE A 167 -26.77 -11.95 -5.08
CA PHE A 167 -25.84 -11.11 -4.33
C PHE A 167 -24.72 -11.91 -3.67
N THR A 168 -25.05 -13.07 -3.10
CA THR A 168 -24.08 -13.97 -2.47
C THR A 168 -23.10 -14.51 -3.49
N ASN A 169 -23.59 -15.00 -4.63
CA ASN A 169 -22.76 -15.48 -5.72
C ASN A 169 -21.87 -14.37 -6.30
N ALA A 170 -22.45 -13.19 -6.55
CA ALA A 170 -21.68 -12.03 -7.02
C ALA A 170 -20.59 -11.63 -6.03
N SER A 171 -20.89 -11.63 -4.73
CA SER A 171 -19.91 -11.28 -3.69
C SER A 171 -18.76 -12.27 -3.64
N THR A 172 -19.02 -13.56 -3.87
CA THR A 172 -18.00 -14.61 -3.92
C THR A 172 -17.12 -14.46 -5.15
N THR A 173 -17.72 -14.30 -6.33
CA THR A 173 -16.99 -14.10 -7.59
C THR A 173 -16.12 -12.83 -7.53
N LEU A 174 -16.67 -11.71 -7.04
CA LEU A 174 -15.92 -10.45 -6.95
C LEU A 174 -14.78 -10.49 -5.92
N LYS A 175 -14.81 -11.37 -4.91
CA LYS A 175 -13.66 -11.58 -4.00
C LYS A 175 -12.49 -12.27 -4.69
N ASN A 176 -12.74 -13.09 -5.69
CA ASN A 176 -11.72 -13.82 -6.45
C ASN A 176 -10.96 -12.91 -7.43
N ILE A 177 -11.48 -11.72 -7.72
CA ILE A 177 -10.81 -10.69 -8.51
C ILE A 177 -9.91 -9.88 -7.56
N LYS A 178 -8.61 -10.18 -7.57
CA LYS A 178 -7.60 -9.48 -6.78
C LYS A 178 -6.70 -8.64 -7.65
#